data_bd94427f213e054cde3f4b4a072e3d80
#
_entry.id   bd94427f213e054cde3f4b4a072e3d80
#
_cell.length_a   1.000
_cell.length_b   1.000
_cell.length_c   1.000
_cell.angle_alpha   90.00
_cell.angle_beta   90.00
_cell.angle_gamma   90.00
#
_symmetry.space_group_name_H-M   'P 1'
#
loop_
_entity.id
_entity.type
_entity.pdbx_description
1 polymer ?
#
loop_
_entity_poly.entity_id
_entity_poly.type
_entity_poly.pdbx_seq_one_letter_code
_entity_poly.pdbx_strand_id
1 'polypeptide(L)' 'MKADKTLDCVGLYCPMPIYNTAQKMKELKPGEVLEIVADDKGIKKDIPAWCNSTGNECLVVEEKDGEFHLFVKKGK' A
#
# COMPACT_ATOMS: atom_id res chain seq x y z
N MET A 1 -1.11 5.30 -12.93
CA MET A 1 -1.13 3.82 -12.84
C MET A 1 -2.50 3.36 -12.42
N LYS A 2 -2.95 2.25 -12.95
CA LYS A 2 -4.29 1.72 -12.66
C LYS A 2 -4.19 0.58 -11.66
N ALA A 3 -4.99 0.64 -10.59
CA ALA A 3 -5.01 -0.39 -9.56
C ALA A 3 -6.25 -1.27 -9.71
N ASP A 4 -6.12 -2.52 -9.30
CA ASP A 4 -7.26 -3.45 -9.29
C ASP A 4 -8.17 -3.19 -8.11
N LYS A 5 -7.59 -2.76 -6.97
CA LYS A 5 -8.34 -2.38 -5.78
C LYS A 5 -7.69 -1.16 -5.15
N THR A 6 -8.47 -0.44 -4.35
CA THR A 6 -8.00 0.74 -3.62
C THR A 6 -8.32 0.57 -2.14
N LEU A 7 -7.35 0.89 -1.29
CA LEU A 7 -7.51 0.85 0.16
C LEU A 7 -7.31 2.26 0.72
N ASP A 8 -8.35 2.79 1.36
CA ASP A 8 -8.29 4.11 1.97
C ASP A 8 -7.80 4.00 3.41
N CYS A 9 -6.61 4.52 3.67
CA CYS A 9 -6.02 4.55 5.00
C CYS A 9 -5.83 5.98 5.51
N VAL A 10 -6.54 6.93 4.93
CA VAL A 10 -6.48 8.33 5.38
C VAL A 10 -7.00 8.42 6.81
N GLY A 11 -6.26 9.12 7.67
CA GLY A 11 -6.61 9.24 9.08
C GLY A 11 -6.09 8.13 9.97
N LEU A 12 -5.46 7.10 9.39
CA LEU A 12 -4.88 6.00 10.13
C LEU A 12 -3.38 6.22 10.37
N TYR A 13 -2.90 5.77 11.50
CA TYR A 13 -1.49 5.90 11.86
C TYR A 13 -0.83 4.51 11.96
N CYS A 14 0.48 4.47 11.72
CA CYS A 14 1.25 3.24 11.87
C CYS A 14 1.01 2.62 13.26
N PRO A 15 0.74 1.28 13.36
CA PRO A 15 0.89 0.30 12.28
C PRO A 15 -0.41 -0.02 11.51
N MET A 16 -1.48 0.75 11.71
CA MET A 16 -2.78 0.41 11.12
C MET A 16 -2.78 0.35 9.59
N PRO A 17 -2.14 1.29 8.86
CA PRO A 17 -2.10 1.17 7.39
C PRO A 17 -1.45 -0.13 6.94
N ILE A 18 -0.39 -0.57 7.62
CA ILE A 18 0.29 -1.82 7.30
C ILE A 18 -0.62 -3.02 7.55
N TYR A 19 -1.30 -3.02 8.70
CA TYR A 19 -2.22 -4.09 9.06
C TYR A 19 -3.34 -4.20 8.03
N ASN A 20 -3.96 -3.07 7.70
CA ASN A 20 -5.07 -3.05 6.75
C ASN A 20 -4.61 -3.46 5.35
N THR A 21 -3.39 -3.05 4.96
CA THR A 21 -2.81 -3.46 3.68
C THR A 21 -2.64 -4.97 3.64
N ALA A 22 -2.12 -5.57 4.72
CA ALA A 22 -1.93 -7.01 4.78
C ALA A 22 -3.26 -7.75 4.64
N GLN A 23 -4.31 -7.25 5.30
CA GLN A 23 -5.63 -7.86 5.20
C GLN A 23 -6.21 -7.73 3.79
N LYS A 24 -6.06 -6.56 3.18
CA LYS A 24 -6.60 -6.32 1.84
C LYS A 24 -5.87 -7.15 0.77
N MET A 25 -4.57 -7.34 0.95
CA MET A 25 -3.78 -8.13 0.00
C MET A 25 -4.26 -9.58 -0.09
N LYS A 26 -4.89 -10.09 0.96
CA LYS A 26 -5.44 -11.45 0.93
C LYS A 26 -6.57 -11.59 -0.08
N GLU A 27 -7.22 -10.50 -0.45
CA GLU A 27 -8.31 -10.49 -1.42
C GLU A 27 -7.81 -10.40 -2.85
N LEU A 28 -6.51 -10.15 -3.04
CA LEU A 28 -5.93 -9.98 -4.36
C LEU A 28 -5.29 -11.27 -4.84
N LYS A 29 -5.22 -11.41 -6.16
CA LYS A 29 -4.50 -12.50 -6.80
C LYS A 29 -3.08 -12.04 -7.12
N PRO A 30 -2.11 -12.98 -7.19
CA PRO A 30 -0.75 -12.59 -7.58
C PRO A 30 -0.75 -11.84 -8.92
N GLY A 31 0.00 -10.74 -8.94
CA GLY A 31 0.07 -9.89 -10.12
C GLY A 31 -0.91 -8.73 -10.11
N GLU A 32 -1.91 -8.75 -9.21
CA GLU A 32 -2.83 -7.63 -9.08
C GLU A 32 -2.21 -6.49 -8.28
N VAL A 33 -2.70 -5.28 -8.52
CA VAL A 33 -2.15 -4.07 -7.92
C VAL A 33 -3.15 -3.46 -6.94
N LEU A 34 -2.67 -3.11 -5.76
CA LEU A 34 -3.44 -2.42 -4.74
C LEU A 34 -2.94 -0.99 -4.61
N GLU A 35 -3.85 -0.04 -4.69
CA GLU A 35 -3.54 1.36 -4.40
C GLU A 35 -3.86 1.64 -2.93
N ILE A 36 -2.87 2.12 -2.19
CA ILE A 36 -3.04 2.49 -0.79
C ILE A 36 -2.99 4.00 -0.70
N VAL A 37 -4.03 4.60 -0.13
CA VAL A 37 -4.10 6.05 0.07
C VAL A 37 -4.00 6.32 1.56
N ALA A 38 -3.02 7.14 1.96
CA ALA A 38 -2.81 7.46 3.37
C ALA A 38 -2.24 8.85 3.51
N ASP A 39 -2.34 9.42 4.71
CA ASP A 39 -1.79 10.75 4.99
C ASP A 39 -0.70 10.71 6.06
N ASP A 40 -0.29 9.54 6.49
CA ASP A 40 0.80 9.37 7.45
C ASP A 40 2.13 9.28 6.70
N LYS A 41 3.05 10.19 7.00
CA LYS A 41 4.35 10.24 6.35
C LYS A 41 5.17 8.96 6.53
N GLY A 42 4.96 8.25 7.62
CA GLY A 42 5.68 7.01 7.90
C GLY A 42 5.42 5.92 6.86
N ILE A 43 4.27 5.98 6.19
CA ILE A 43 3.89 4.95 5.22
C ILE A 43 4.85 4.88 4.04
N LYS A 44 5.52 5.98 3.71
CA LYS A 44 6.49 6.02 2.61
C LYS A 44 7.66 5.09 2.83
N LYS A 45 8.00 4.83 4.11
CA LYS A 45 9.05 3.88 4.46
C LYS A 45 8.49 2.52 4.80
N ASP A 46 7.36 2.52 5.50
CA ASP A 46 6.80 1.27 6.06
C ASP A 46 6.28 0.34 4.98
N ILE A 47 5.60 0.85 3.97
CA ILE A 47 5.05 0.01 2.91
C ILE A 47 6.13 -0.62 2.04
N PRO A 48 7.16 0.12 1.57
CA PRO A 48 8.23 -0.53 0.82
C PRO A 48 8.97 -1.59 1.64
N ALA A 49 9.20 -1.34 2.93
CA ALA A 49 9.85 -2.32 3.81
C ALA A 49 8.97 -3.56 3.98
N TRP A 50 7.67 -3.36 4.18
CA TRP A 50 6.71 -4.45 4.30
C TRP A 50 6.65 -5.28 3.00
N CYS A 51 6.65 -4.61 1.85
CA CYS A 51 6.65 -5.29 0.56
C CYS A 51 7.88 -6.17 0.41
N ASN A 52 9.05 -5.64 0.77
CA ASN A 52 10.29 -6.39 0.70
C ASN A 52 10.27 -7.62 1.61
N SER A 53 9.69 -7.48 2.80
CA SER A 53 9.62 -8.58 3.77
C SER A 53 8.61 -9.66 3.35
N THR A 54 7.58 -9.30 2.62
CA THR A 54 6.48 -10.22 2.29
C THR A 54 6.51 -10.72 0.85
N GLY A 55 7.49 -10.28 0.06
CA GLY A 55 7.60 -10.72 -1.33
C GLY A 55 6.67 -10.01 -2.29
N ASN A 56 6.09 -8.89 -1.87
CA ASN A 56 5.30 -8.03 -2.74
C ASN A 56 6.21 -6.95 -3.33
N GLU A 57 5.71 -6.22 -4.31
CA GLU A 57 6.50 -5.19 -4.97
C GLU A 57 5.82 -3.83 -4.85
N CYS A 58 6.55 -2.85 -4.32
CA CYS A 58 6.08 -1.47 -4.28
C CYS A 58 6.46 -0.81 -5.60
N LEU A 59 5.47 -0.56 -6.45
CA LEU A 59 5.71 -0.07 -7.81
C LEU A 59 5.95 1.43 -7.84
N VAL A 60 5.08 2.19 -7.18
CA VAL A 60 5.09 3.65 -7.24
C VAL A 60 4.68 4.22 -5.89
N VAL A 61 5.33 5.30 -5.49
CA VAL A 61 4.92 6.09 -4.34
C VAL A 61 4.74 7.52 -4.85
N GLU A 62 3.52 8.02 -4.78
CA GLU A 62 3.20 9.38 -5.19
C GLU A 62 2.69 10.19 -4.01
N GLU A 63 3.01 11.47 -4.00
CA GLU A 63 2.49 12.39 -2.98
C GLU A 63 1.71 13.49 -3.69
N LYS A 64 0.46 13.73 -3.25
CA LYS A 64 -0.40 14.73 -3.85
C LYS A 64 -1.31 15.31 -2.78
N ASP A 65 -1.25 16.63 -2.60
CA ASP A 65 -2.15 17.37 -1.69
C ASP A 65 -2.16 16.81 -0.27
N GLY A 66 -0.98 16.42 0.24
CA GLY A 66 -0.84 15.90 1.59
C GLY A 66 -1.21 14.42 1.73
N GLU A 67 -1.58 13.76 0.66
CA GLU A 67 -1.89 12.34 0.66
C GLU A 67 -0.82 11.58 -0.10
N PHE A 68 -0.59 10.34 0.33
CA PHE A 68 0.35 9.44 -0.31
C PHE A 68 -0.42 8.33 -1.01
N HIS A 69 -0.10 8.10 -2.26
CA HIS A 69 -0.69 7.02 -3.07
C HIS A 69 0.40 6.01 -3.38
N LEU A 70 0.27 4.82 -2.83
CA LEU A 70 1.26 3.76 -2.99
C LEU A 70 0.64 2.61 -3.76
N PHE A 71 1.30 2.19 -4.83
CA PHE A 71 0.82 1.11 -5.67
C PHE A 71 1.67 -0.13 -5.40
N VAL A 72 1.04 -1.18 -4.91
CA VAL A 72 1.70 -2.41 -4.50
C VAL A 72 1.18 -3.57 -5.33
N LYS A 73 2.10 -4.29 -5.96
CA LYS A 73 1.78 -5.47 -6.74
C LYS A 73 1.95 -6.71 -5.87
N LYS A 74 0.94 -7.56 -5.85
CA LYS A 74 1.02 -8.79 -5.09
C LYS A 74 1.98 -9.77 -5.76
N GLY A 75 2.98 -10.23 -5.02
CA GLY A 75 4.02 -11.10 -5.55
C GLY A 75 3.70 -12.59 -5.50
N LYS A 76 2.85 -12.97 -4.55
CA LYS A 76 2.54 -14.40 -4.37
C LYS A 76 1.08 -14.62 -4.08
#